data_5201acfee09c7f69c11399899a67723f
#
_entry.id   5201acfee09c7f69c11399899a67723f
#
_cell.length_a   1.000
_cell.length_b   1.000
_cell.length_c   1.000
_cell.angle_alpha   90.00
_cell.angle_beta   90.00
_cell.angle_gamma   90.00
#
_symmetry.space_group_name_H-M   'P 1'
#
loop_
_entity.id
_entity.type
_entity.pdbx_description
1 polymer ?
#
loop_
_entity_poly.entity_id
_entity_poly.type
_entity_poly.pdbx_seq_one_letter_code
_entity_poly.pdbx_strand_id
1 'polypeptide(L)'
;AHMWSDMFFRLAAEGDYYGHDVQLPAEVMKNLPSNISLAYWDYYHTEESHYDAMISLHKKFNRDIWFAGGAWTWSGFAPQTRFTYATMQPALKSVRKNKIENVLITLWGDNGGECPPFTVLNALYAIRRYADGEYDHGVIAAEFQKLSGLRLKTLIYWHCPISLPHHTRPTRSLILARRCYIPILFYVYMTERRSSGKPR
;
A
#
# COMPACT_ATOMS: atom_id res chain seq x y z
N ALA A 1 11.36 -9.91 14.10
CA ALA A 1 10.04 -10.37 13.67
C ALA A 1 9.21 -9.17 13.22
N HIS A 2 8.22 -9.40 12.33
CA HIS A 2 7.29 -8.38 11.87
C HIS A 2 5.89 -8.71 12.36
N MET A 3 5.11 -7.69 12.72
CA MET A 3 3.70 -7.87 13.04
C MET A 3 2.87 -6.73 12.47
N TRP A 4 1.63 -7.03 12.13
CA TRP A 4 0.65 -6.03 11.76
C TRP A 4 0.30 -5.16 12.97
N SER A 5 0.23 -3.86 12.77
CA SER A 5 0.05 -2.89 13.87
C SER A 5 -1.40 -2.46 14.07
N ASP A 6 -2.29 -2.83 13.17
CA ASP A 6 -3.69 -2.41 13.15
C ASP A 6 -4.45 -2.72 14.44
N MET A 7 -4.14 -3.84 15.10
CA MET A 7 -4.80 -4.23 16.36
C MET A 7 -4.59 -3.22 17.47
N PHE A 8 -3.44 -2.56 17.54
CA PHE A 8 -3.19 -1.52 18.55
C PHE A 8 -4.13 -0.34 18.38
N PHE A 9 -4.37 0.07 17.13
CA PHE A 9 -5.27 1.19 16.79
C PHE A 9 -6.73 0.78 16.97
N ARG A 10 -7.10 -0.40 16.49
CA ARG A 10 -8.44 -0.92 16.61
C ARG A 10 -8.92 -1.02 18.06
N LEU A 11 -8.04 -1.45 18.98
CA LEU A 11 -8.35 -1.54 20.41
C LEU A 11 -8.47 -0.14 21.05
N ALA A 12 -7.66 0.83 20.59
CA ALA A 12 -7.67 2.19 21.12
C ALA A 12 -8.80 3.07 20.56
N ALA A 13 -9.33 2.73 19.37
CA ALA A 13 -10.31 3.52 18.61
C ALA A 13 -11.67 2.82 18.47
N GLU A 14 -12.10 2.02 19.46
CA GLU A 14 -13.41 1.37 19.50
C GLU A 14 -13.76 0.59 18.22
N GLY A 15 -12.76 0.02 17.57
CA GLY A 15 -12.94 -0.81 16.36
C GLY A 15 -12.47 -0.17 15.06
N ASP A 16 -12.07 1.09 15.05
CA ASP A 16 -11.46 1.72 13.90
C ASP A 16 -9.97 1.36 13.79
N TYR A 17 -9.56 0.89 12.61
CA TYR A 17 -8.16 0.56 12.33
C TYR A 17 -7.28 1.78 12.05
N TYR A 18 -7.89 2.92 11.73
CA TYR A 18 -7.23 4.12 11.22
C TYR A 18 -7.53 5.37 12.05
N GLY A 19 -8.04 5.18 13.25
CA GLY A 19 -8.26 6.28 14.17
C GLY A 19 -6.95 6.94 14.56
N HIS A 20 -6.74 8.19 14.14
CA HIS A 20 -5.51 8.93 14.42
C HIS A 20 -5.62 9.88 15.62
N ASP A 21 -6.82 10.13 16.13
CA ASP A 21 -7.09 10.93 17.34
C ASP A 21 -7.16 10.05 18.61
N VAL A 22 -6.31 8.99 18.66
CA VAL A 22 -6.32 8.04 19.75
C VAL A 22 -5.11 8.17 20.66
N GLN A 23 -5.31 7.91 21.93
CA GLN A 23 -4.23 7.71 22.88
C GLN A 23 -3.91 6.23 22.97
N LEU A 24 -2.74 5.87 22.46
CA LEU A 24 -2.24 4.49 22.59
C LEU A 24 -1.83 4.23 24.04
N PRO A 25 -2.24 3.11 24.64
CA PRO A 25 -1.88 2.78 26.02
C PRO A 25 -0.36 2.68 26.20
N ALA A 26 0.20 3.48 27.10
CA ALA A 26 1.65 3.52 27.35
C ALA A 26 2.22 2.15 27.75
N GLU A 27 1.45 1.35 28.48
CA GLU A 27 1.80 -0.03 28.86
C GLU A 27 2.00 -0.94 27.64
N VAL A 28 1.13 -0.81 26.62
CA VAL A 28 1.25 -1.60 25.38
C VAL A 28 2.54 -1.24 24.65
N MET A 29 2.81 0.06 24.52
CA MET A 29 4.03 0.53 23.85
C MET A 29 5.30 0.10 24.59
N LYS A 30 5.30 0.14 25.92
CA LYS A 30 6.42 -0.25 26.77
C LYS A 30 6.72 -1.75 26.71
N ASN A 31 5.68 -2.56 26.70
CA ASN A 31 5.80 -4.03 26.77
C ASN A 31 6.04 -4.68 25.39
N LEU A 32 5.99 -3.91 24.30
CA LEU A 32 6.29 -4.43 22.99
C LEU A 32 7.78 -4.79 22.87
N PRO A 33 8.14 -6.04 22.52
CA PRO A 33 9.54 -6.45 22.39
C PRO A 33 10.33 -5.58 21.44
N SER A 34 11.60 -5.32 21.76
CA SER A 34 12.46 -4.44 20.97
C SER A 34 12.84 -4.99 19.58
N ASN A 35 12.75 -6.30 19.40
CA ASN A 35 13.09 -7.00 18.16
C ASN A 35 11.89 -7.21 17.21
N ILE A 36 10.81 -6.47 17.42
CA ILE A 36 9.63 -6.47 16.55
C ILE A 36 9.60 -5.20 15.72
N SER A 37 9.36 -5.34 14.41
CA SER A 37 9.02 -4.26 13.50
C SER A 37 7.50 -4.21 13.32
N LEU A 38 6.95 -3.01 13.17
CA LEU A 38 5.53 -2.80 12.99
C LEU A 38 5.19 -2.57 11.51
N ALA A 39 4.26 -3.35 10.99
CA ALA A 39 3.74 -3.17 9.64
C ALA A 39 2.42 -2.37 9.69
N TYR A 40 2.49 -1.11 9.30
CA TYR A 40 1.33 -0.26 9.08
C TYR A 40 0.79 -0.54 7.68
N TRP A 41 -0.41 -1.08 7.58
CA TRP A 41 -1.08 -1.30 6.31
C TRP A 41 -2.21 -0.30 6.09
N ASP A 42 -2.28 0.23 4.86
CA ASP A 42 -3.39 1.07 4.43
C ASP A 42 -3.54 1.01 2.91
N TYR A 43 -4.76 0.74 2.45
CA TYR A 43 -5.10 0.58 1.03
C TYR A 43 -6.25 1.49 0.59
N TYR A 44 -6.75 2.36 1.47
CA TYR A 44 -8.07 2.97 1.32
C TYR A 44 -8.06 4.48 1.27
N HIS A 45 -7.09 5.13 1.90
CA HIS A 45 -7.07 6.57 2.04
C HIS A 45 -6.38 7.24 0.85
N THR A 46 -6.87 8.44 0.49
CA THR A 46 -6.38 9.21 -0.66
C THR A 46 -5.71 10.52 -0.23
N GLU A 47 -5.69 10.81 1.07
CA GLU A 47 -5.15 12.03 1.63
C GLU A 47 -3.78 11.81 2.26
N GLU A 48 -2.75 12.57 1.82
CA GLU A 48 -1.39 12.48 2.35
C GLU A 48 -1.35 12.77 3.86
N SER A 49 -2.18 13.71 4.33
CA SER A 49 -2.26 14.07 5.75
C SER A 49 -2.69 12.92 6.65
N HIS A 50 -3.54 12.02 6.15
CA HIS A 50 -3.94 10.81 6.88
C HIS A 50 -2.73 9.89 7.12
N TYR A 51 -1.95 9.61 6.06
CA TYR A 51 -0.74 8.79 6.18
C TYR A 51 0.30 9.44 7.10
N ASP A 52 0.47 10.76 7.03
CA ASP A 52 1.36 11.51 7.94
C ASP A 52 0.94 11.33 9.40
N ALA A 53 -0.34 11.44 9.71
CA ALA A 53 -0.87 11.26 11.05
C ALA A 53 -0.64 9.83 11.56
N MET A 54 -0.99 8.83 10.77
CA MET A 54 -0.80 7.41 11.13
C MET A 54 0.67 7.05 11.32
N ILE A 55 1.56 7.48 10.44
CA ILE A 55 3.00 7.24 10.59
C ILE A 55 3.53 7.93 11.86
N SER A 56 3.06 9.14 12.16
CA SER A 56 3.44 9.85 13.39
C SER A 56 3.04 9.09 14.66
N LEU A 57 1.87 8.44 14.65
CA LEU A 57 1.44 7.58 15.75
C LEU A 57 2.31 6.32 15.87
N HIS A 58 2.63 5.68 14.74
CA HIS A 58 3.49 4.50 14.74
C HIS A 58 4.90 4.80 15.27
N LYS A 59 5.44 5.99 14.99
CA LYS A 59 6.74 6.42 15.52
C LYS A 59 6.78 6.47 17.05
N LYS A 60 5.64 6.66 17.73
CA LYS A 60 5.57 6.65 19.20
C LYS A 60 5.93 5.30 19.82
N PHE A 61 5.80 4.19 19.07
CA PHE A 61 6.22 2.88 19.53
C PHE A 61 7.75 2.69 19.60
N ASN A 62 8.52 3.59 18.99
CA ASN A 62 9.98 3.50 18.92
C ASN A 62 10.45 2.11 18.39
N ARG A 63 9.85 1.69 17.29
CA ARG A 63 10.15 0.43 16.57
C ARG A 63 10.31 0.74 15.09
N ASP A 64 10.97 -0.15 14.37
CA ASP A 64 11.03 -0.08 12.91
C ASP A 64 9.62 -0.15 12.34
N ILE A 65 9.34 0.75 11.40
CA ILE A 65 8.06 0.83 10.73
C ILE A 65 8.22 0.35 9.30
N TRP A 66 7.36 -0.54 8.91
CA TRP A 66 7.14 -0.97 7.55
C TRP A 66 5.82 -0.39 7.07
N PHE A 67 5.81 0.25 5.91
CA PHE A 67 4.55 0.62 5.28
C PHE A 67 4.10 -0.51 4.35
N ALA A 68 2.90 -1.00 4.53
CA ALA A 68 2.29 -1.99 3.66
C ALA A 68 1.18 -1.34 2.84
N GLY A 69 1.48 -1.04 1.59
CA GLY A 69 0.52 -0.59 0.59
C GLY A 69 -0.09 -1.74 -0.18
N GLY A 70 -1.02 -1.45 -1.08
CA GLY A 70 -1.68 -2.48 -1.87
C GLY A 70 -1.90 -2.09 -3.33
N ALA A 71 -1.67 -3.05 -4.22
CA ALA A 71 -2.13 -2.97 -5.60
C ALA A 71 -3.44 -3.74 -5.71
N TRP A 72 -4.54 -3.03 -5.86
CA TRP A 72 -5.91 -3.52 -5.71
C TRP A 72 -6.28 -4.62 -6.71
N THR A 73 -6.02 -5.88 -6.35
CA THR A 73 -6.31 -7.10 -7.14
C THR A 73 -7.46 -7.93 -6.56
N TRP A 74 -7.93 -7.61 -5.37
CA TRP A 74 -8.83 -8.45 -4.57
C TRP A 74 -10.32 -8.14 -4.73
N SER A 75 -10.69 -7.17 -5.54
CA SER A 75 -12.09 -6.73 -5.67
C SER A 75 -12.82 -7.24 -6.92
N GLY A 76 -12.19 -8.11 -7.74
CA GLY A 76 -12.82 -8.68 -8.92
C GLY A 76 -11.83 -9.20 -9.96
N PHE A 77 -12.30 -9.40 -11.20
CA PHE A 77 -11.52 -10.00 -12.30
C PHE A 77 -10.42 -9.09 -12.88
N ALA A 78 -10.46 -7.80 -12.57
CA ALA A 78 -9.49 -6.83 -13.05
C ALA A 78 -8.98 -5.95 -11.89
N PRO A 79 -7.70 -5.48 -11.94
CA PRO A 79 -7.15 -4.66 -10.88
C PRO A 79 -7.80 -3.27 -10.87
N GLN A 80 -8.04 -2.73 -9.68
CA GLN A 80 -8.52 -1.35 -9.50
C GLN A 80 -7.35 -0.35 -9.62
N THR A 81 -6.75 -0.28 -10.80
CA THR A 81 -5.52 0.48 -11.02
C THR A 81 -5.66 1.96 -10.70
N ARG A 82 -6.79 2.59 -11.05
CA ARG A 82 -7.02 4.01 -10.73
C ARG A 82 -7.08 4.25 -9.23
N PHE A 83 -7.73 3.36 -8.51
CA PHE A 83 -7.81 3.45 -7.06
C PHE A 83 -6.45 3.18 -6.41
N THR A 84 -5.69 2.20 -6.92
CA THR A 84 -4.30 1.99 -6.53
C THR A 84 -3.46 3.27 -6.68
N TYR A 85 -3.58 4.01 -7.78
CA TYR A 85 -2.86 5.27 -7.94
C TYR A 85 -3.31 6.32 -6.95
N ALA A 86 -4.62 6.45 -6.76
CA ALA A 86 -5.19 7.44 -5.84
C ALA A 86 -4.75 7.23 -4.38
N THR A 87 -4.56 5.97 -3.96
CA THR A 87 -4.13 5.64 -2.60
C THR A 87 -2.60 5.60 -2.46
N MET A 88 -1.89 5.00 -3.41
CA MET A 88 -0.44 4.79 -3.27
C MET A 88 0.40 6.04 -3.55
N GLN A 89 -0.05 6.96 -4.38
CA GLN A 89 0.68 8.19 -4.62
C GLN A 89 0.81 9.04 -3.34
N PRO A 90 -0.28 9.41 -2.63
CA PRO A 90 -0.17 10.15 -1.37
C PRO A 90 0.51 9.33 -0.26
N ALA A 91 0.26 8.02 -0.20
CA ALA A 91 0.92 7.16 0.76
C ALA A 91 2.44 7.20 0.63
N LEU A 92 2.97 7.03 -0.58
CA LEU A 92 4.41 7.01 -0.81
C LEU A 92 5.05 8.40 -0.73
N LYS A 93 4.31 9.48 -0.96
CA LYS A 93 4.76 10.83 -0.60
C LYS A 93 5.00 10.96 0.89
N SER A 94 4.03 10.53 1.71
CA SER A 94 4.13 10.55 3.16
C SER A 94 5.25 9.62 3.66
N VAL A 95 5.36 8.41 3.13
CA VAL A 95 6.43 7.45 3.43
C VAL A 95 7.81 8.06 3.23
N ARG A 96 8.05 8.70 2.07
CA ARG A 96 9.32 9.39 1.76
C ARG A 96 9.58 10.56 2.70
N LYS A 97 8.59 11.44 2.88
CA LYS A 97 8.64 12.59 3.79
C LYS A 97 9.00 12.16 5.21
N ASN A 98 8.45 11.06 5.67
CA ASN A 98 8.65 10.51 7.00
C ASN A 98 9.86 9.59 7.13
N LYS A 99 10.62 9.37 6.05
CA LYS A 99 11.83 8.54 6.00
C LYS A 99 11.59 7.08 6.43
N ILE A 100 10.46 6.53 5.99
CA ILE A 100 10.19 5.10 6.15
C ILE A 100 10.92 4.37 5.02
N GLU A 101 11.85 3.49 5.38
CA GLU A 101 12.74 2.81 4.41
C GLU A 101 12.12 1.52 3.86
N ASN A 102 11.24 0.90 4.62
CA ASN A 102 10.69 -0.40 4.29
C ASN A 102 9.26 -0.27 3.77
N VAL A 103 9.07 -0.66 2.51
CA VAL A 103 7.75 -0.65 1.84
C VAL A 103 7.43 -2.05 1.33
N LEU A 104 6.25 -2.53 1.68
CA LEU A 104 5.69 -3.79 1.25
C LEU A 104 4.46 -3.49 0.38
N ILE A 105 4.37 -4.08 -0.80
CA ILE A 105 3.18 -3.97 -1.65
C ILE A 105 2.49 -5.33 -1.72
N THR A 106 1.24 -5.34 -1.29
CA THR A 106 0.40 -6.53 -1.26
C THR A 106 -0.46 -6.65 -2.51
N LEU A 107 -0.68 -7.87 -2.95
CA LEU A 107 -1.61 -8.27 -3.98
C LEU A 107 -2.49 -9.37 -3.39
N TRP A 108 -3.54 -8.96 -2.69
CA TRP A 108 -4.44 -9.91 -2.06
C TRP A 108 -5.29 -10.65 -3.10
N GLY A 109 -5.56 -11.91 -2.84
CA GLY A 109 -6.40 -12.77 -3.66
C GLY A 109 -7.73 -13.08 -2.99
N ASP A 110 -8.29 -12.14 -2.21
CA ASP A 110 -9.60 -12.30 -1.61
C ASP A 110 -10.64 -12.58 -2.70
N ASN A 111 -11.76 -13.15 -2.35
CA ASN A 111 -12.83 -13.48 -3.31
C ASN A 111 -12.42 -14.44 -4.45
N GLY A 112 -11.41 -15.28 -4.22
CA GLY A 112 -11.05 -16.37 -5.14
C GLY A 112 -9.83 -16.13 -6.02
N GLY A 113 -9.21 -14.94 -5.95
CA GLY A 113 -7.98 -14.65 -6.70
C GLY A 113 -8.19 -14.57 -8.21
N GLU A 114 -9.36 -14.13 -8.66
CA GLU A 114 -9.73 -14.11 -10.08
C GLU A 114 -8.94 -13.11 -10.92
N CYS A 115 -8.37 -12.08 -10.29
CA CYS A 115 -7.57 -11.08 -10.99
C CYS A 115 -6.22 -11.65 -11.38
N PRO A 116 -5.89 -11.76 -12.68
CA PRO A 116 -4.60 -12.27 -13.10
C PRO A 116 -3.45 -11.34 -12.63
N PRO A 117 -2.41 -11.87 -11.95
CA PRO A 117 -1.35 -11.04 -11.35
C PRO A 117 -0.61 -10.15 -12.35
N PHE A 118 -0.48 -10.57 -13.60
CA PHE A 118 0.23 -9.80 -14.62
C PHE A 118 -0.52 -8.54 -15.08
N THR A 119 -1.82 -8.45 -14.81
CA THR A 119 -2.63 -7.27 -15.18
C THR A 119 -2.33 -6.04 -14.32
N VAL A 120 -1.61 -6.22 -13.22
CA VAL A 120 -1.27 -5.16 -12.26
C VAL A 120 0.14 -4.57 -12.46
N LEU A 121 0.90 -5.06 -13.45
CA LEU A 121 2.30 -4.63 -13.68
C LEU A 121 2.45 -3.13 -13.87
N ASN A 122 1.49 -2.49 -14.53
CA ASN A 122 1.46 -1.04 -14.71
C ASN A 122 1.32 -0.31 -13.36
N ALA A 123 0.49 -0.82 -12.45
CA ALA A 123 0.31 -0.25 -11.13
C ALA A 123 1.57 -0.46 -10.27
N LEU A 124 2.17 -1.63 -10.30
CA LEU A 124 3.43 -1.91 -9.60
C LEU A 124 4.57 -1.02 -10.10
N TYR A 125 4.63 -0.79 -11.42
CA TYR A 125 5.62 0.14 -11.98
C TYR A 125 5.40 1.56 -11.47
N ALA A 126 4.16 2.06 -11.49
CA ALA A 126 3.84 3.38 -10.98
C ALA A 126 4.17 3.51 -9.47
N ILE A 127 3.81 2.50 -8.67
CA ILE A 127 4.16 2.44 -7.25
C ILE A 127 5.67 2.55 -7.04
N ARG A 128 6.45 1.82 -7.84
CA ARG A 128 7.92 1.93 -7.80
C ARG A 128 8.39 3.36 -8.10
N ARG A 129 7.82 4.01 -9.11
CA ARG A 129 8.19 5.39 -9.46
C ARG A 129 7.77 6.39 -8.38
N TYR A 130 6.60 6.21 -7.74
CA TYR A 130 6.22 7.01 -6.57
C TYR A 130 7.22 6.85 -5.40
N ALA A 131 7.68 5.63 -5.17
CA ALA A 131 8.72 5.37 -4.17
C ALA A 131 10.04 6.08 -4.50
N ASP A 132 10.38 6.21 -5.78
CA ASP A 132 11.55 6.98 -6.24
C ASP A 132 11.33 8.51 -6.23
N GLY A 133 10.08 8.97 -6.01
CA GLY A 133 9.72 10.39 -5.97
C GLY A 133 9.26 10.96 -7.30
N GLU A 134 8.95 10.12 -8.28
CA GLU A 134 8.34 10.53 -9.54
C GLU A 134 6.81 10.40 -9.44
N TYR A 135 6.10 11.48 -9.68
CA TYR A 135 4.63 11.53 -9.56
C TYR A 135 3.93 11.98 -10.83
N ASP A 136 4.69 12.32 -11.88
CA ASP A 136 4.11 12.65 -13.18
C ASP A 136 3.72 11.38 -13.95
N HIS A 137 2.41 11.19 -14.08
CA HIS A 137 1.86 10.03 -14.79
C HIS A 137 2.23 9.99 -16.28
N GLY A 138 2.53 11.13 -16.92
CA GLY A 138 3.00 11.19 -18.29
C GLY A 138 4.40 10.61 -18.42
N VAL A 139 5.30 10.99 -17.51
CA VAL A 139 6.66 10.45 -17.41
C VAL A 139 6.62 8.95 -17.14
N ILE A 140 5.87 8.53 -16.10
CA ILE A 140 5.73 7.13 -15.73
C ILE A 140 5.20 6.28 -16.89
N ALA A 141 4.20 6.80 -17.64
CA ALA A 141 3.62 6.09 -18.76
C ALA A 141 4.61 5.92 -19.93
N ALA A 142 5.38 6.96 -20.23
CA ALA A 142 6.40 6.92 -21.29
C ALA A 142 7.52 5.92 -20.94
N GLU A 143 7.99 5.93 -19.69
CA GLU A 143 9.02 5.00 -19.21
C GLU A 143 8.51 3.56 -19.22
N PHE A 144 7.29 3.31 -18.72
CA PHE A 144 6.68 1.98 -18.74
C PHE A 144 6.55 1.45 -20.16
N GLN A 145 6.10 2.29 -21.11
CA GLN A 145 5.99 1.90 -22.51
C GLN A 145 7.35 1.56 -23.11
N LYS A 146 8.38 2.33 -22.81
CA LYS A 146 9.76 2.07 -23.28
C LYS A 146 10.29 0.76 -22.73
N LEU A 147 9.99 0.44 -21.47
CA LEU A 147 10.48 -0.78 -20.80
C LEU A 147 9.73 -2.04 -21.24
N SER A 148 8.40 -1.96 -21.31
CA SER A 148 7.54 -3.13 -21.52
C SER A 148 7.05 -3.33 -22.96
N GLY A 149 7.16 -2.30 -23.80
CA GLY A 149 6.52 -2.25 -25.12
C GLY A 149 5.00 -2.01 -25.06
N LEU A 150 4.42 -1.95 -23.86
CA LEU A 150 2.98 -1.83 -23.64
C LEU A 150 2.60 -0.38 -23.30
N ARG A 151 1.49 0.09 -23.84
CA ARG A 151 0.95 1.38 -23.40
C ARG A 151 0.29 1.23 -22.03
N LEU A 152 0.65 2.09 -21.08
CA LEU A 152 0.06 2.09 -19.72
C LEU A 152 -1.48 2.14 -19.78
N LYS A 153 -2.03 2.96 -20.69
CA LYS A 153 -3.48 3.09 -20.91
C LYS A 153 -4.14 1.79 -21.34
N THR A 154 -3.47 0.93 -22.09
CA THR A 154 -4.04 -0.34 -22.56
C THR A 154 -4.39 -1.25 -21.38
N LEU A 155 -3.55 -1.28 -20.35
CA LEU A 155 -3.81 -2.07 -19.14
C LEU A 155 -4.84 -1.42 -18.21
N ILE A 156 -5.06 -0.10 -18.33
CA ILE A 156 -6.09 0.61 -17.56
C ILE A 156 -7.51 0.35 -18.13
N TYR A 157 -7.65 0.09 -19.43
CA TYR A 157 -8.94 -0.17 -20.07
C TYR A 157 -9.53 -1.56 -19.77
N TRP A 158 -8.79 -2.47 -19.19
CA TRP A 158 -9.29 -3.75 -18.69
C TRP A 158 -10.07 -3.60 -17.37
N HIS A 159 -10.43 -2.37 -17.00
CA HIS A 159 -11.26 -2.11 -15.84
C HIS A 159 -12.67 -2.63 -16.06
N CYS A 160 -13.10 -3.51 -15.18
CA CYS A 160 -14.53 -3.74 -14.97
C CYS A 160 -15.18 -2.38 -14.60
N PRO A 161 -16.26 -1.96 -15.26
CA PRO A 161 -16.91 -0.65 -15.01
C PRO A 161 -17.60 -0.53 -13.65
N ILE A 162 -17.39 -1.45 -12.74
CA ILE A 162 -17.92 -1.38 -11.39
C ILE A 162 -17.05 -0.41 -10.58
N SER A 163 -17.32 0.88 -10.75
CA SER A 163 -16.95 1.88 -9.75
C SER A 163 -17.80 1.59 -8.52
N LEU A 164 -17.26 0.89 -7.55
CA LEU A 164 -17.89 0.80 -6.24
C LEU A 164 -17.83 2.21 -5.62
N PRO A 165 -18.96 2.81 -5.24
CA PRO A 165 -18.94 4.04 -4.47
C PRO A 165 -18.22 3.77 -3.15
N HIS A 166 -17.38 4.70 -2.74
CA HIS A 166 -16.75 4.71 -1.44
C HIS A 166 -17.82 4.44 -0.37
N HIS A 167 -17.58 3.45 0.50
CA HIS A 167 -18.40 3.08 1.67
C HIS A 167 -19.58 2.10 1.51
N THR A 168 -19.74 1.35 0.45
CA THR A 168 -20.67 0.24 0.49
C THR A 168 -19.96 -1.06 0.82
N ARG A 169 -20.28 -1.63 1.99
CA ARG A 169 -19.95 -3.03 2.31
C ARG A 169 -20.44 -3.91 1.17
N PRO A 170 -19.64 -4.86 0.69
CA PRO A 170 -20.08 -5.77 -0.37
C PRO A 170 -21.34 -6.49 0.09
N THR A 171 -22.41 -6.34 -0.67
CA THR A 171 -23.66 -7.08 -0.43
C THR A 171 -23.39 -8.57 -0.61
N ARG A 172 -24.01 -9.39 0.22
CA ARG A 172 -23.84 -10.85 0.37
C ARG A 172 -24.03 -11.73 -0.88
N SER A 173 -24.26 -11.17 -2.06
CA SER A 173 -24.65 -11.94 -3.25
C SER A 173 -23.50 -12.42 -4.16
N LEU A 174 -22.23 -12.17 -3.83
CA LEU A 174 -21.06 -12.65 -4.60
C LEU A 174 -20.15 -13.60 -3.81
N ILE A 175 -20.69 -14.29 -2.81
CA ILE A 175 -19.96 -15.29 -2.04
C ILE A 175 -20.18 -16.67 -2.69
N LEU A 176 -19.54 -16.92 -3.82
CA LEU A 176 -19.43 -18.27 -4.38
C LEU A 176 -18.05 -18.49 -5.03
N ALA A 177 -16.98 -18.32 -4.27
CA ALA A 177 -15.71 -18.99 -4.55
C ALA A 177 -14.84 -18.96 -3.29
N ARG A 178 -15.07 -19.90 -2.41
CA ARG A 178 -14.19 -20.15 -1.27
C ARG A 178 -13.00 -21.02 -1.70
N ARG A 179 -11.82 -20.62 -1.26
CA ARG A 179 -10.58 -21.38 -1.10
C ARG A 179 -9.61 -21.39 -2.28
N CYS A 180 -8.77 -20.38 -2.31
CA CYS A 180 -7.32 -20.56 -2.52
C CYS A 180 -6.63 -19.23 -2.15
N TYR A 181 -6.21 -19.08 -0.93
CA TYR A 181 -5.35 -17.98 -0.49
C TYR A 181 -3.93 -18.25 -0.99
N ILE A 182 -3.49 -17.50 -1.96
CA ILE A 182 -2.05 -17.34 -2.22
C ILE A 182 -1.79 -15.85 -2.22
N PRO A 183 -1.39 -15.25 -1.09
CA PRO A 183 -0.91 -13.89 -1.10
C PRO A 183 0.42 -13.86 -1.86
N ILE A 184 0.45 -13.15 -2.98
CA ILE A 184 1.70 -12.83 -3.65
C ILE A 184 2.22 -11.56 -3.03
N LEU A 185 3.29 -11.65 -2.27
CA LEU A 185 3.98 -10.53 -1.66
C LEU A 185 5.09 -10.03 -2.58
N PHE A 186 5.00 -8.77 -3.03
CA PHE A 186 6.12 -8.08 -3.65
C PHE A 186 6.78 -7.15 -2.65
N TYR A 187 8.08 -7.32 -2.48
CA TYR A 187 8.90 -6.44 -1.65
C TYR A 187 9.58 -5.39 -2.53
N VAL A 188 9.31 -4.12 -2.25
CA VAL A 188 10.00 -2.99 -2.88
C VAL A 188 10.99 -2.41 -1.87
N TYR A 189 12.27 -2.66 -2.09
CA TYR A 189 13.33 -2.08 -1.25
C TYR A 189 13.70 -0.69 -1.78
N MET A 190 13.53 0.33 -0.96
CA MET A 190 13.95 1.69 -1.28
C MET A 190 15.41 1.87 -0.86
N THR A 191 16.35 1.68 -1.78
CA THR A 191 17.73 2.05 -1.57
C THR A 191 17.94 3.50 -2.01
N GLU A 192 18.30 4.39 -1.10
CA GLU A 192 18.95 5.63 -1.49
C GLU A 192 20.25 5.28 -2.22
N ARG A 193 20.36 5.62 -3.51
CA ARG A 193 21.67 5.69 -4.15
C ARG A 193 22.46 6.80 -3.45
N ARG A 194 23.28 6.44 -2.48
CA ARG A 194 24.35 7.33 -2.07
C ARG A 194 25.21 7.55 -3.32
N SER A 195 25.12 8.76 -3.88
CA SER A 195 26.09 9.21 -4.86
C SER A 195 27.46 9.18 -4.18
N SER A 196 28.24 8.16 -4.49
CA SER A 196 29.66 8.12 -4.12
C SER A 196 30.37 9.18 -4.97
N GLY A 197 30.35 10.43 -4.49
CA GLY A 197 31.28 11.44 -4.94
C GLY A 197 32.66 10.98 -4.56
N LYS A 198 33.44 10.51 -5.53
CA LYS A 198 34.88 10.39 -5.37
C LYS A 198 35.47 11.78 -5.26
N PRO A 199 36.26 12.12 -4.22
CA PRO A 199 37.11 13.29 -4.28
C PRO A 199 38.29 12.97 -5.21
N ARG A 200 38.63 13.94 -6.04
CA ARG A 200 39.93 14.01 -6.72
C ARG A 200 41.01 14.41 -5.74
#